data_49aa34a8f4a0a1cb1cbb2a5895920a18
#
_entry.id   49aa34a8f4a0a1cb1cbb2a5895920a18
#
_cell.length_a   1.000
_cell.length_b   1.000
_cell.length_c   1.000
_cell.angle_alpha   90.00
_cell.angle_beta   90.00
_cell.angle_gamma   90.00
#
_symmetry.space_group_name_H-M   'P 1'
#
loop_
_entity.id
_entity.type
_entity.pdbx_description
1 polymer ?
#
loop_
_entity_poly.entity_id
_entity_poly.type
_entity_poly.pdbx_seq_one_letter_code
_entity_poly.pdbx_strand_id
1 'polypeptide(L)'
;QMFEVEGVAAFGGYTRSFAASGGTQMPTALSNNGTDWSYGAGLKFGLHAPLSERVTFGVMYQTETFMTEFDDYADLFAEQGDFDIPADFKIGLTFKANDRWAWNFDIQHTWFSDVEAVGNPIQNIFACPTAGEGGTALENCLGGENGAGFGWDDMTTFKLGMRYQAGEDWTWRAGYSYGDFVASYLLTLV
;
A
#
# COMPACT_ATOMS: atom_id res chain seq x y z
N GLN A 1 0.45 -12.68 -3.20
CA GLN A 1 -0.35 -12.23 -2.05
C GLN A 1 -1.41 -13.26 -1.69
N MET A 2 -1.96 -13.15 -0.53
CA MET A 2 -3.07 -13.96 -0.02
C MET A 2 -4.04 -13.01 0.70
N PHE A 3 -5.31 -13.14 0.39
CA PHE A 3 -6.34 -12.27 0.99
C PHE A 3 -7.56 -13.08 1.40
N GLU A 4 -8.17 -12.69 2.50
CA GLU A 4 -9.43 -13.22 2.99
C GLU A 4 -10.12 -12.15 3.83
N VAL A 5 -11.41 -11.91 3.60
CA VAL A 5 -12.21 -11.00 4.40
C VAL A 5 -13.61 -11.55 4.64
N GLU A 6 -14.10 -11.35 5.86
CA GLU A 6 -15.46 -11.69 6.26
C GLU A 6 -16.21 -10.45 6.76
N GLY A 7 -17.53 -10.49 6.71
CA GLY A 7 -18.39 -9.53 7.40
C GLY A 7 -18.63 -8.19 6.68
N VAL A 8 -18.10 -7.95 5.48
CA VAL A 8 -18.32 -6.71 4.72
C VAL A 8 -19.56 -6.73 3.81
N ALA A 9 -20.42 -7.74 3.94
CA ALA A 9 -21.64 -7.88 3.13
C ALA A 9 -22.60 -6.66 3.21
N ALA A 10 -22.50 -5.84 4.27
CA ALA A 10 -23.26 -4.60 4.41
C ALA A 10 -22.97 -3.59 3.29
N PHE A 11 -21.80 -3.66 2.66
CA PHE A 11 -21.42 -2.81 1.53
C PHE A 11 -21.91 -3.34 0.18
N GLY A 12 -22.62 -4.47 0.14
CA GLY A 12 -23.07 -5.09 -1.10
C GLY A 12 -23.91 -4.17 -1.99
N GLY A 13 -24.66 -3.25 -1.41
CA GLY A 13 -25.43 -2.25 -2.15
C GLY A 13 -24.59 -1.20 -2.89
N TYR A 14 -23.31 -1.11 -2.63
CA TYR A 14 -22.38 -0.14 -3.23
C TYR A 14 -21.43 -0.79 -4.23
N THR A 15 -21.66 -2.05 -4.59
CA THR A 15 -20.79 -2.76 -5.52
C THR A 15 -21.19 -2.52 -6.97
N ARG A 16 -20.21 -2.65 -7.87
CA ARG A 16 -20.40 -2.51 -9.31
C ARG A 16 -21.39 -3.55 -9.85
N SER A 17 -21.29 -4.80 -9.40
CA SER A 17 -22.18 -5.88 -9.84
C SER A 17 -23.63 -5.66 -9.40
N PHE A 18 -23.86 -5.19 -8.16
CA PHE A 18 -25.19 -4.83 -7.68
C PHE A 18 -25.79 -3.67 -8.49
N ALA A 19 -25.03 -2.59 -8.66
CA ALA A 19 -25.48 -1.42 -9.42
C ALA A 19 -25.75 -1.76 -10.90
N ALA A 20 -24.89 -2.57 -11.53
CA ALA A 20 -25.07 -3.03 -12.92
C ALA A 20 -26.32 -3.90 -13.11
N SER A 21 -26.73 -4.64 -12.07
CA SER A 21 -27.98 -5.42 -12.10
C SER A 21 -29.26 -4.58 -11.92
N GLY A 22 -29.12 -3.26 -11.75
CA GLY A 22 -30.21 -2.38 -11.36
C GLY A 22 -30.70 -2.60 -9.93
N GLY A 23 -29.80 -3.06 -9.04
CA GLY A 23 -30.09 -3.30 -7.64
C GLY A 23 -30.87 -4.59 -7.35
N THR A 24 -30.85 -5.55 -8.26
CA THR A 24 -31.65 -6.78 -8.16
C THR A 24 -30.85 -8.02 -7.73
N GLN A 25 -29.52 -8.02 -7.94
CA GLN A 25 -28.65 -9.17 -7.65
C GLN A 25 -27.56 -8.75 -6.67
N MET A 26 -27.52 -9.39 -5.52
CA MET A 26 -26.45 -9.18 -4.53
C MET A 26 -25.10 -9.67 -5.08
N PRO A 27 -23.98 -8.99 -4.73
CA PRO A 27 -22.66 -9.38 -5.15
C PRO A 27 -22.28 -10.75 -4.57
N THR A 28 -21.54 -11.53 -5.34
CA THR A 28 -20.99 -12.80 -4.89
C THR A 28 -19.48 -12.75 -4.63
N ALA A 29 -18.79 -11.72 -5.14
CA ALA A 29 -17.34 -11.56 -5.04
C ALA A 29 -16.95 -10.38 -4.12
N LEU A 30 -17.60 -10.27 -2.94
CA LEU A 30 -17.37 -9.16 -2.00
C LEU A 30 -16.74 -9.62 -0.69
N SER A 31 -17.25 -10.67 -0.08
CA SER A 31 -16.72 -11.20 1.18
C SER A 31 -17.21 -12.63 1.45
N ASN A 32 -16.60 -13.29 2.44
CA ASN A 32 -16.91 -14.67 2.86
C ASN A 32 -16.66 -15.74 1.76
N ASN A 33 -15.72 -15.47 0.87
CA ASN A 33 -15.35 -16.39 -0.22
C ASN A 33 -14.13 -17.26 0.12
N GLY A 34 -13.64 -17.17 1.37
CA GLY A 34 -12.44 -17.87 1.81
C GLY A 34 -11.16 -17.20 1.32
N THR A 35 -10.09 -17.94 1.28
CA THR A 35 -8.76 -17.43 0.92
C THR A 35 -8.57 -17.41 -0.59
N ASP A 36 -8.31 -16.26 -1.15
CA ASP A 36 -7.90 -16.07 -2.54
C ASP A 36 -6.41 -15.73 -2.67
N TRP A 37 -5.83 -16.03 -3.84
CA TRP A 37 -4.40 -15.92 -4.11
C TRP A 37 -4.13 -15.09 -5.34
N SER A 38 -3.29 -14.07 -5.18
CA SER A 38 -2.80 -13.22 -6.26
C SER A 38 -1.30 -13.43 -6.45
N TYR A 39 -0.87 -13.43 -7.70
CA TYR A 39 0.53 -13.60 -8.13
C TYR A 39 0.92 -12.41 -8.98
N GLY A 40 2.17 -11.95 -8.87
CA GLY A 40 2.61 -10.79 -9.63
C GLY A 40 4.08 -10.80 -9.92
N ALA A 41 4.49 -9.84 -10.75
CA ALA A 41 5.86 -9.63 -11.13
C ALA A 41 6.22 -8.14 -11.12
N GLY A 42 7.37 -7.82 -10.57
CA GLY A 42 8.00 -6.51 -10.58
C GLY A 42 9.50 -6.63 -10.65
N LEU A 43 10.18 -5.52 -10.87
CA LEU A 43 11.64 -5.47 -10.95
C LEU A 43 12.19 -4.69 -9.76
N LYS A 44 13.32 -5.15 -9.25
CA LYS A 44 14.06 -4.49 -8.18
C LYS A 44 15.51 -4.26 -8.58
N PHE A 45 15.95 -3.03 -8.49
CA PHE A 45 17.30 -2.60 -8.79
C PHE A 45 17.94 -2.03 -7.53
N GLY A 46 19.20 -2.34 -7.32
CA GLY A 46 19.92 -1.80 -6.18
C GLY A 46 21.41 -1.65 -6.46
N LEU A 47 21.98 -0.59 -5.91
CA LEU A 47 23.39 -0.33 -5.90
C LEU A 47 23.85 -0.11 -4.46
N HIS A 48 24.96 -0.73 -4.11
CA HIS A 48 25.63 -0.55 -2.83
C HIS A 48 27.11 -0.31 -3.09
N ALA A 49 27.64 0.84 -2.65
CA ALA A 49 28.98 1.27 -2.95
C ALA A 49 29.68 1.82 -1.70
N PRO A 50 30.86 1.31 -1.33
CA PRO A 50 31.74 1.96 -0.37
C PRO A 50 32.35 3.20 -1.03
N LEU A 51 32.03 4.39 -0.50
CA LEU A 51 32.60 5.65 -0.97
C LEU A 51 33.93 5.95 -0.29
N SER A 52 34.15 5.39 0.89
CA SER A 52 35.42 5.41 1.63
C SER A 52 35.43 4.28 2.66
N GLU A 53 36.52 4.16 3.42
CA GLU A 53 36.61 3.19 4.53
C GLU A 53 35.52 3.39 5.60
N ARG A 54 34.98 4.62 5.68
CA ARG A 54 33.99 5.01 6.70
C ARG A 54 32.59 5.26 6.17
N VAL A 55 32.44 5.44 4.87
CA VAL A 55 31.16 5.82 4.27
C VAL A 55 30.75 4.80 3.23
N THR A 56 29.55 4.28 3.38
CA THR A 56 28.92 3.40 2.40
C THR A 56 27.58 4.02 1.99
N PHE A 57 27.33 4.04 0.69
CA PHE A 57 26.12 4.51 0.07
C PHE A 57 25.31 3.34 -0.48
N GLY A 58 23.98 3.45 -0.39
CA GLY A 58 23.07 2.50 -0.99
C GLY A 58 21.90 3.21 -1.65
N VAL A 59 21.45 2.68 -2.77
CA VAL A 59 20.21 3.11 -3.42
C VAL A 59 19.46 1.88 -3.92
N MET A 60 18.14 1.91 -3.85
CA MET A 60 17.28 0.85 -4.33
C MET A 60 16.01 1.47 -4.92
N TYR A 61 15.57 0.91 -6.05
CA TYR A 61 14.28 1.18 -6.65
C TYR A 61 13.58 -0.14 -6.95
N GLN A 62 12.35 -0.23 -6.55
CA GLN A 62 11.43 -1.30 -6.90
C GLN A 62 10.32 -0.69 -7.75
N THR A 63 10.11 -1.24 -8.94
CA THR A 63 8.93 -0.89 -9.74
C THR A 63 7.68 -1.33 -9.01
N GLU A 64 6.56 -0.79 -9.41
CA GLU A 64 5.29 -1.40 -9.13
C GLU A 64 5.33 -2.89 -9.48
N THR A 65 4.69 -3.70 -8.64
CA THR A 65 4.55 -5.13 -8.89
C THR A 65 3.12 -5.36 -9.34
N PHE A 66 2.95 -5.59 -10.64
CA PHE A 66 1.66 -5.92 -11.22
C PHE A 66 1.22 -7.30 -10.73
N MET A 67 0.06 -7.32 -10.11
CA MET A 67 -0.52 -8.50 -9.49
C MET A 67 -1.67 -9.02 -10.37
N THR A 68 -2.05 -10.28 -10.22
CA THR A 68 -3.33 -10.77 -10.76
C THR A 68 -4.44 -10.35 -9.82
N GLU A 69 -5.62 -10.13 -10.36
CA GLU A 69 -6.80 -9.76 -9.59
C GLU A 69 -7.17 -10.85 -8.57
N PHE A 70 -7.83 -10.44 -7.49
CA PHE A 70 -8.51 -11.32 -6.56
C PHE A 70 -9.93 -11.59 -7.07
N ASP A 71 -10.12 -12.66 -7.83
CA ASP A 71 -11.41 -13.01 -8.47
C ASP A 71 -12.54 -13.15 -7.45
N ASP A 72 -12.25 -13.77 -6.32
CA ASP A 72 -13.21 -13.97 -5.22
C ASP A 72 -13.58 -12.67 -4.48
N TYR A 73 -12.85 -11.58 -4.75
CA TYR A 73 -13.03 -10.25 -4.15
C TYR A 73 -13.14 -9.13 -5.21
N ALA A 74 -13.55 -9.46 -6.43
CA ALA A 74 -13.69 -8.54 -7.55
C ALA A 74 -14.70 -7.39 -7.30
N ASP A 75 -15.63 -7.54 -6.38
CA ASP A 75 -16.58 -6.50 -5.96
C ASP A 75 -16.08 -5.70 -4.74
N LEU A 76 -14.86 -5.93 -4.25
CA LEU A 76 -14.31 -5.23 -3.10
C LEU A 76 -13.28 -4.18 -3.50
N PHE A 77 -12.21 -4.62 -4.16
CA PHE A 77 -11.11 -3.74 -4.57
C PHE A 77 -11.40 -3.04 -5.88
N ALA A 78 -10.82 -1.86 -6.09
CA ALA A 78 -10.85 -1.18 -7.37
C ALA A 78 -10.38 -2.11 -8.50
N GLU A 79 -10.72 -1.78 -9.75
CA GLU A 79 -10.31 -2.54 -10.93
C GLU A 79 -10.65 -4.05 -10.87
N GLN A 80 -11.78 -4.37 -10.22
CA GLN A 80 -12.30 -5.75 -10.12
C GLN A 80 -11.38 -6.73 -9.38
N GLY A 81 -10.77 -6.27 -8.30
CA GLY A 81 -9.95 -7.13 -7.45
C GLY A 81 -8.45 -6.91 -7.61
N ASP A 82 -8.05 -5.88 -8.36
CA ASP A 82 -6.65 -5.53 -8.49
C ASP A 82 -6.11 -4.96 -7.16
N PHE A 83 -4.96 -5.45 -6.76
CA PHE A 83 -4.26 -4.97 -5.58
C PHE A 83 -2.75 -5.05 -5.81
N ASP A 84 -2.26 -4.16 -6.61
CA ASP A 84 -0.85 -4.04 -6.96
C ASP A 84 0.01 -3.65 -5.75
N ILE A 85 1.31 -3.95 -5.82
CA ILE A 85 2.26 -3.50 -4.81
C ILE A 85 2.92 -2.23 -5.32
N PRO A 86 2.80 -1.10 -4.60
CA PRO A 86 3.29 0.17 -5.07
C PRO A 86 4.80 0.19 -5.31
N ALA A 87 5.25 1.05 -6.20
CA ALA A 87 6.65 1.33 -6.41
C ALA A 87 7.29 1.90 -5.13
N ASP A 88 8.58 1.62 -4.94
CA ASP A 88 9.33 2.01 -3.73
C ASP A 88 10.76 2.44 -4.10
N PHE A 89 11.18 3.57 -3.58
CA PHE A 89 12.53 4.09 -3.72
C PHE A 89 13.18 4.23 -2.34
N LYS A 90 14.45 3.79 -2.24
CA LYS A 90 15.24 3.94 -1.01
C LYS A 90 16.63 4.47 -1.33
N ILE A 91 17.10 5.40 -0.51
CA ILE A 91 18.47 5.87 -0.51
C ILE A 91 18.99 5.81 0.92
N GLY A 92 20.20 5.34 1.09
CA GLY A 92 20.79 5.15 2.42
C GLY A 92 22.27 5.47 2.47
N LEU A 93 22.71 5.87 3.65
CA LEU A 93 24.10 6.16 3.96
C LEU A 93 24.47 5.52 5.29
N THR A 94 25.54 4.74 5.30
CA THR A 94 26.17 4.26 6.52
C THR A 94 27.45 5.04 6.77
N PHE A 95 27.60 5.59 7.98
CA PHE A 95 28.79 6.27 8.44
C PHE A 95 29.41 5.54 9.64
N LYS A 96 30.62 5.02 9.47
CA LYS A 96 31.43 4.43 10.54
C LYS A 96 32.25 5.53 11.21
N ALA A 97 31.80 6.02 12.35
CA ALA A 97 32.54 7.04 13.10
C ALA A 97 33.89 6.51 13.60
N ASN A 98 33.91 5.23 14.02
CA ASN A 98 35.09 4.46 14.39
C ASN A 98 34.76 2.97 14.39
N ASP A 99 35.67 2.09 14.87
CA ASP A 99 35.48 0.63 14.89
C ASP A 99 34.28 0.17 15.77
N ARG A 100 33.87 1.00 16.70
CA ARG A 100 32.76 0.68 17.63
C ARG A 100 31.43 1.30 17.24
N TRP A 101 31.42 2.47 16.56
CA TRP A 101 30.23 3.23 16.25
C TRP A 101 29.96 3.31 14.76
N ALA A 102 28.75 2.94 14.38
CA ALA A 102 28.22 3.18 13.04
C ALA A 102 26.82 3.76 13.10
N TRP A 103 26.53 4.66 12.17
CA TRP A 103 25.26 5.33 11.99
C TRP A 103 24.71 5.03 10.60
N ASN A 104 23.39 4.84 10.51
CA ASN A 104 22.68 4.63 9.25
C ASN A 104 21.61 5.71 9.13
N PHE A 105 21.53 6.28 7.93
CA PHE A 105 20.52 7.25 7.56
C PHE A 105 19.86 6.74 6.30
N ASP A 106 18.53 6.58 6.31
CA ASP A 106 17.80 6.12 5.15
C ASP A 106 16.58 7.02 4.90
N ILE A 107 16.30 7.26 3.63
CA ILE A 107 15.06 7.86 3.15
C ILE A 107 14.38 6.83 2.27
N GLN A 108 13.11 6.59 2.51
CA GLN A 108 12.27 5.72 1.71
C GLN A 108 11.07 6.52 1.23
N HIS A 109 10.71 6.36 -0.04
CA HIS A 109 9.50 6.92 -0.61
C HIS A 109 8.72 5.80 -1.28
N THR A 110 7.42 5.70 -0.97
CA THR A 110 6.50 4.70 -1.53
C THR A 110 5.31 5.42 -2.15
N TRP A 111 5.01 5.10 -3.41
CA TRP A 111 3.93 5.70 -4.19
C TRP A 111 2.63 4.92 -3.99
N PHE A 112 1.98 5.13 -2.84
CA PHE A 112 0.72 4.46 -2.53
C PHE A 112 -0.45 4.97 -3.38
N SER A 113 -0.41 6.24 -3.80
CA SER A 113 -1.47 6.85 -4.60
C SER A 113 -1.55 6.31 -6.03
N ASP A 114 -0.51 5.62 -6.51
CA ASP A 114 -0.46 5.04 -7.85
C ASP A 114 -1.22 3.70 -7.94
N VAL A 115 -1.63 3.11 -6.81
CA VAL A 115 -2.40 1.87 -6.74
C VAL A 115 -3.84 2.19 -6.34
N GLU A 116 -4.79 2.03 -7.24
CA GLU A 116 -6.18 2.45 -7.09
C GLU A 116 -6.86 1.85 -5.86
N ALA A 117 -6.67 0.57 -5.61
CA ALA A 117 -7.22 -0.11 -4.42
C ALA A 117 -6.73 0.49 -3.10
N VAL A 118 -5.60 1.20 -3.11
CA VAL A 118 -4.98 1.82 -1.93
C VAL A 118 -5.18 3.33 -1.92
N GLY A 119 -4.89 4.01 -3.04
CA GLY A 119 -4.87 5.47 -3.16
C GLY A 119 -6.24 6.10 -3.39
N ASN A 120 -7.18 5.39 -4.03
CA ASN A 120 -8.48 5.97 -4.32
C ASN A 120 -9.19 6.44 -3.04
N PRO A 121 -9.82 7.64 -3.08
CA PRO A 121 -10.59 8.15 -1.94
C PRO A 121 -11.77 7.25 -1.61
N ILE A 122 -11.99 6.96 -0.33
CA ILE A 122 -13.15 6.19 0.12
C ILE A 122 -14.47 6.85 -0.27
N GLN A 123 -14.49 8.17 -0.45
CA GLN A 123 -15.65 8.96 -0.85
C GLN A 123 -16.16 8.61 -2.25
N ASN A 124 -15.37 7.96 -3.10
CA ASN A 124 -15.80 7.52 -4.43
C ASN A 124 -17.05 6.63 -4.35
N ILE A 125 -17.22 5.89 -3.26
CA ILE A 125 -18.37 5.02 -3.02
C ILE A 125 -19.71 5.80 -3.08
N PHE A 126 -19.72 7.09 -2.70
CA PHE A 126 -20.93 7.92 -2.72
C PHE A 126 -21.38 8.32 -4.14
N ALA A 127 -20.48 8.23 -5.11
CA ALA A 127 -20.79 8.46 -6.52
C ALA A 127 -21.31 7.20 -7.24
N CYS A 128 -21.34 6.05 -6.58
CA CYS A 128 -21.98 4.83 -7.09
C CYS A 128 -23.49 5.04 -7.25
N PRO A 129 -24.14 4.59 -8.34
CA PRO A 129 -25.57 4.81 -8.62
C PRO A 129 -26.51 4.34 -7.52
N THR A 130 -26.12 3.35 -6.75
CA THR A 130 -26.94 2.75 -5.68
C THR A 130 -26.64 3.34 -4.30
N ALA A 131 -25.74 4.29 -4.19
CA ALA A 131 -25.41 4.94 -2.92
C ALA A 131 -26.49 5.87 -2.35
N GLY A 132 -27.52 6.17 -3.16
CA GLY A 132 -28.59 7.12 -2.76
C GLY A 132 -28.23 8.60 -2.92
N GLU A 133 -27.00 8.91 -3.32
CA GLU A 133 -26.49 10.26 -3.54
C GLU A 133 -26.71 10.77 -4.98
N GLY A 134 -27.41 9.97 -5.81
CA GLY A 134 -27.66 10.33 -7.21
C GLY A 134 -26.48 10.13 -8.15
N GLY A 135 -25.51 9.30 -7.76
CA GLY A 135 -24.40 8.90 -8.61
C GLY A 135 -24.87 8.18 -9.88
N THR A 136 -24.10 8.29 -10.96
CA THR A 136 -24.46 7.70 -12.27
C THR A 136 -23.38 6.81 -12.86
N ALA A 137 -22.24 6.71 -12.20
CA ALA A 137 -21.03 6.11 -12.75
C ALA A 137 -20.68 4.80 -12.03
N LEU A 138 -20.76 3.69 -12.76
CA LEU A 138 -20.45 2.34 -12.23
C LEU A 138 -18.98 2.19 -11.84
N GLU A 139 -18.10 2.95 -12.47
CA GLU A 139 -16.67 2.97 -12.17
C GLU A 139 -16.35 3.43 -10.76
N ASN A 140 -17.25 4.17 -10.11
CA ASN A 140 -17.07 4.65 -8.72
C ASN A 140 -17.60 3.67 -7.66
N CYS A 141 -18.26 2.60 -8.07
CA CYS A 141 -18.69 1.55 -7.16
C CYS A 141 -17.51 0.70 -6.69
N LEU A 142 -17.64 0.01 -5.56
CA LEU A 142 -16.70 -1.04 -5.17
C LEU A 142 -16.55 -2.05 -6.31
N GLY A 143 -15.33 -2.45 -6.62
CA GLY A 143 -15.02 -3.27 -7.79
C GLY A 143 -14.97 -2.51 -9.13
N GLY A 144 -15.25 -1.20 -9.16
CA GLY A 144 -15.10 -0.37 -10.34
C GLY A 144 -13.68 0.15 -10.54
N GLU A 145 -13.38 0.73 -11.72
CA GLU A 145 -12.04 1.28 -12.03
C GLU A 145 -11.63 2.39 -11.05
N ASN A 146 -12.57 3.27 -10.65
CA ASN A 146 -12.38 4.30 -9.64
C ASN A 146 -13.01 3.88 -8.29
N GLY A 147 -13.12 2.59 -8.03
CA GLY A 147 -13.68 2.05 -6.80
C GLY A 147 -13.00 2.63 -5.56
N ALA A 148 -13.75 2.72 -4.45
CA ALA A 148 -13.21 3.24 -3.21
C ALA A 148 -12.02 2.40 -2.73
N GLY A 149 -10.92 3.09 -2.45
CA GLY A 149 -9.72 2.57 -1.81
C GLY A 149 -9.62 3.04 -0.35
N PHE A 150 -8.41 3.00 0.19
CA PHE A 150 -8.13 3.45 1.56
C PHE A 150 -7.85 4.96 1.65
N GLY A 151 -7.71 5.66 0.53
CA GLY A 151 -7.36 7.08 0.48
C GLY A 151 -5.96 7.37 0.99
N TRP A 152 -5.02 6.48 0.73
CA TRP A 152 -3.64 6.67 1.15
C TRP A 152 -2.91 7.56 0.17
N ASP A 153 -2.19 8.55 0.71
CA ASP A 153 -1.24 9.38 -0.01
C ASP A 153 0.12 8.70 -0.08
N ASP A 154 0.99 9.21 -0.93
CA ASP A 154 2.38 8.80 -0.99
C ASP A 154 3.08 9.03 0.35
N MET A 155 3.98 8.14 0.70
CA MET A 155 4.65 8.16 1.99
C MET A 155 6.15 8.33 1.87
N THR A 156 6.70 9.32 2.57
CA THR A 156 8.14 9.47 2.76
C THR A 156 8.53 9.16 4.19
N THR A 157 9.43 8.20 4.36
CA THR A 157 9.92 7.77 5.67
C THR A 157 11.41 8.05 5.83
N PHE A 158 11.78 8.74 6.90
CA PHE A 158 13.14 8.99 7.32
C PHE A 158 13.52 8.02 8.43
N LYS A 159 14.68 7.37 8.33
CA LYS A 159 15.16 6.39 9.29
C LYS A 159 16.56 6.76 9.78
N LEU A 160 16.75 6.69 11.08
CA LEU A 160 18.03 6.86 11.74
C LEU A 160 18.33 5.60 12.54
N GLY A 161 19.47 4.98 12.26
CA GLY A 161 19.94 3.80 12.98
C GLY A 161 21.31 4.04 13.60
N MET A 162 21.56 3.34 14.70
CA MET A 162 22.83 3.35 15.40
C MET A 162 23.26 1.93 15.75
N ARG A 163 24.53 1.65 15.60
CA ARG A 163 25.17 0.42 16.10
C ARG A 163 26.37 0.78 16.94
N TYR A 164 26.47 0.17 18.14
CA TYR A 164 27.58 0.30 19.05
C TYR A 164 28.13 -1.07 19.46
N GLN A 165 29.41 -1.32 19.18
CA GLN A 165 30.13 -2.52 19.62
C GLN A 165 30.70 -2.28 21.01
N ALA A 166 30.04 -2.82 22.04
CA ALA A 166 30.42 -2.60 23.45
C ALA A 166 31.59 -3.48 23.88
N GLY A 167 31.86 -4.58 23.20
CA GLY A 167 32.94 -5.53 23.43
C GLY A 167 33.04 -6.53 22.31
N GLU A 168 33.75 -7.64 22.50
CA GLU A 168 33.88 -8.68 21.49
C GLU A 168 32.56 -9.39 21.21
N ASP A 169 31.74 -9.61 22.26
CA ASP A 169 30.51 -10.39 22.20
C ASP A 169 29.22 -9.57 22.18
N TRP A 170 29.29 -8.25 22.48
CA TRP A 170 28.10 -7.42 22.67
C TRP A 170 27.98 -6.30 21.65
N THR A 171 26.85 -6.28 20.93
CA THR A 171 26.50 -5.20 19.99
C THR A 171 25.12 -4.63 20.36
N TRP A 172 25.08 -3.34 20.65
CA TRP A 172 23.83 -2.59 20.85
C TRP A 172 23.36 -1.97 19.53
N ARG A 173 22.05 -2.01 19.29
CA ARG A 173 21.43 -1.36 18.15
C ARG A 173 20.23 -0.58 18.62
N ALA A 174 20.06 0.63 18.09
CA ALA A 174 18.88 1.45 18.28
C ALA A 174 18.51 2.08 16.94
N GLY A 175 17.23 2.36 16.75
CA GLY A 175 16.74 3.00 15.53
C GLY A 175 15.48 3.81 15.82
N TYR A 176 15.28 4.81 15.00
CA TYR A 176 14.09 5.65 14.98
C TYR A 176 13.66 5.83 13.52
N SER A 177 12.37 5.77 13.28
CA SER A 177 11.79 6.09 11.98
C SER A 177 10.67 7.11 12.15
N TYR A 178 10.63 8.05 11.22
CA TYR A 178 9.57 9.05 11.11
C TYR A 178 9.08 9.05 9.66
N GLY A 179 7.77 8.95 9.48
CA GLY A 179 7.11 9.03 8.19
C GLY A 179 5.85 9.87 8.29
N ASP A 180 5.45 10.44 7.18
CA ASP A 180 4.17 11.13 7.09
C ASP A 180 3.04 10.11 7.29
N PHE A 181 1.96 10.56 7.93
CA PHE A 181 0.84 9.68 8.22
C PHE A 181 0.02 9.45 6.94
N VAL A 182 -0.17 8.20 6.58
CA VAL A 182 -0.78 7.75 5.32
C VAL A 182 -2.29 8.04 5.23
N ALA A 183 -2.98 8.33 6.34
CA ALA A 183 -4.43 8.51 6.39
C ALA A 183 -4.84 9.96 6.70
N SER A 184 -4.61 10.88 5.78
CA SER A 184 -4.93 12.30 5.96
C SER A 184 -6.43 12.64 6.00
N TYR A 185 -7.33 11.74 5.62
CA TYR A 185 -8.75 12.05 5.41
C TYR A 185 -9.76 11.40 6.34
N LEU A 186 -9.35 10.53 7.26
CA LEU A 186 -10.25 9.87 8.20
C LEU A 186 -10.71 10.77 9.37
N LEU A 187 -10.18 11.98 9.52
CA LEU A 187 -10.45 12.89 10.65
C LEU A 187 -11.33 14.11 10.32
N THR A 188 -11.92 14.18 9.13
CA THR A 188 -12.76 15.35 8.75
C THR A 188 -14.27 15.04 8.78
N LEU A 189 -14.68 13.92 9.34
CA LEU A 189 -16.10 13.61 9.60
C LEU A 189 -16.37 13.68 11.11
N VAL A 190 -16.31 14.88 11.67
CA VAL A 190 -16.95 15.21 12.96
C VAL A 190 -17.74 16.50 12.79
#